data_fb02467e689d162fe28f4c434366de58
#
_entry.id   fb02467e689d162fe28f4c434366de58
#
_cell.length_a   1.000
_cell.length_b   1.000
_cell.length_c   1.000
_cell.angle_alpha   90.00
_cell.angle_beta   90.00
_cell.angle_gamma   90.00
#
_symmetry.space_group_name_H-M   'P 1'
#
loop_
_entity.id
_entity.type
_entity.pdbx_description
1 polymer ?
#
loop_
_entity_poly.entity_id
_entity_poly.type
_entity_poly.pdbx_seq_one_letter_code
_entity_poly.pdbx_strand_id
1 'polypeptide(L)'
;LLTQFPFSEETGFIGEMLNGWLRSGNIEYLHELRAWLIASSNAGSFSNLIPDSDRMYFSDTLFNLRYVLKPTFVAFDVLRQTKLLSLDEERQILTWLEPIVKQSDMRGCEGTWRCIPDEHPAEHWTLHDYTTLMLWGVVSGSDYYFQRGVEFYIKSLRSLKHRAITPEYQKKKERGLRKQNELVGYLTILAEIAAVQGYDLYNVSVRGRSLWTAFEFLQDAIEKPSVAKSSVPIK
;
A
#
# COMPACT_ATOMS: atom_id res chain seq x y z
N LEU A 1 23.40 -11.49 0.37
CA LEU A 1 23.15 -10.86 -0.93
C LEU A 1 21.76 -10.29 -0.88
N LEU A 2 21.61 -9.06 -0.36
CA LEU A 2 20.42 -8.24 -0.51
C LEU A 2 20.41 -7.86 -2.00
N THR A 3 19.61 -8.54 -2.79
CA THR A 3 19.23 -8.06 -4.11
C THR A 3 18.69 -6.65 -3.90
N GLN A 4 19.37 -5.66 -4.43
CA GLN A 4 18.93 -4.27 -4.36
C GLN A 4 17.55 -4.18 -5.01
N PHE A 5 16.53 -4.04 -4.17
CA PHE A 5 15.24 -3.64 -4.66
C PHE A 5 15.40 -2.23 -5.23
N PRO A 6 14.94 -1.96 -6.45
CA PRO A 6 14.87 -0.61 -6.96
C PRO A 6 14.22 0.29 -5.89
N PHE A 7 14.79 1.48 -5.66
CA PHE A 7 14.33 2.46 -4.65
C PHE A 7 14.53 2.07 -3.18
N SER A 8 15.39 1.08 -2.88
CA SER A 8 15.69 0.69 -1.48
C SER A 8 16.39 1.81 -0.71
N GLU A 9 17.23 2.59 -1.39
CA GLU A 9 17.97 3.71 -0.79
C GLU A 9 17.02 4.85 -0.41
N GLU A 10 16.13 5.24 -1.31
CA GLU A 10 15.14 6.29 -1.05
C GLU A 10 14.16 5.88 0.05
N THR A 11 13.66 4.65 -0.01
CA THR A 11 12.76 4.12 1.02
C THR A 11 13.46 4.03 2.37
N GLY A 12 14.73 3.62 2.40
CA GLY A 12 15.57 3.57 3.58
C GLY A 12 15.77 4.96 4.18
N PHE A 13 16.16 5.93 3.36
CA PHE A 13 16.36 7.32 3.77
C PHE A 13 15.09 7.92 4.37
N ILE A 14 13.95 7.84 3.68
CA ILE A 14 12.69 8.39 4.19
C ILE A 14 12.32 7.72 5.52
N GLY A 15 12.45 6.40 5.60
CA GLY A 15 12.17 5.65 6.83
C GLY A 15 13.08 6.05 7.99
N GLU A 16 14.37 6.27 7.74
CA GLU A 16 15.34 6.72 8.74
C GLU A 16 14.98 8.11 9.28
N MET A 17 14.69 9.05 8.38
CA MET A 17 14.32 10.42 8.77
C MET A 17 13.03 10.45 9.59
N LEU A 18 11.97 9.77 9.15
CA LEU A 18 10.71 9.70 9.89
C LEU A 18 10.89 9.04 11.27
N ASN A 19 11.61 7.91 11.34
CA ASN A 19 11.87 7.23 12.60
C ASN A 19 12.79 8.04 13.53
N GLY A 20 13.79 8.73 12.98
CA GLY A 20 14.67 9.62 13.73
C GLY A 20 13.87 10.73 14.41
N TRP A 21 13.01 11.39 13.66
CA TRP A 21 12.11 12.43 14.21
C TRP A 21 11.14 11.85 15.26
N LEU A 22 10.44 10.76 14.96
CA LEU A 22 9.48 10.16 15.88
C LEU A 22 10.10 9.75 17.22
N ARG A 23 11.35 9.30 17.22
CA ARG A 23 12.05 8.86 18.43
C ARG A 23 12.67 9.98 19.24
N SER A 24 13.17 11.01 18.58
CA SER A 24 13.96 12.07 19.22
C SER A 24 13.24 13.41 19.34
N GLY A 25 12.21 13.65 18.53
CA GLY A 25 11.60 14.97 18.37
C GLY A 25 12.51 15.96 17.65
N ASN A 26 13.69 15.54 17.16
CA ASN A 26 14.63 16.45 16.51
C ASN A 26 14.12 16.87 15.13
N ILE A 27 13.87 18.17 14.97
CA ILE A 27 13.31 18.77 13.77
C ILE A 27 14.22 18.68 12.54
N GLU A 28 15.54 18.52 12.73
CA GLU A 28 16.51 18.43 11.64
C GLU A 28 16.20 17.26 10.70
N TYR A 29 15.68 16.14 11.22
CA TYR A 29 15.24 15.03 10.39
C TYR A 29 14.13 15.45 9.41
N LEU A 30 13.23 16.32 9.83
CA LEU A 30 12.18 16.82 8.95
C LEU A 30 12.72 17.88 7.95
N HIS A 31 13.73 18.66 8.32
CA HIS A 31 14.38 19.56 7.38
C HIS A 31 15.09 18.79 6.26
N GLU A 32 15.80 17.73 6.58
CA GLU A 32 16.40 16.82 5.58
C GLU A 32 15.34 16.19 4.66
N LEU A 33 14.22 15.74 5.25
CA LEU A 33 13.13 15.16 4.50
C LEU A 33 12.48 16.16 3.54
N ARG A 34 12.28 17.40 4.00
CA ARG A 34 11.81 18.51 3.16
C ARG A 34 12.77 18.79 2.01
N ALA A 35 14.07 18.90 2.31
CA ALA A 35 15.09 19.13 1.28
C ALA A 35 15.05 18.04 0.21
N TRP A 36 14.95 16.77 0.62
CA TRP A 36 14.84 15.63 -0.29
C TRP A 36 13.59 15.69 -1.17
N LEU A 37 12.40 16.00 -0.60
CA LEU A 37 11.16 16.11 -1.35
C LEU A 37 11.20 17.23 -2.39
N ILE A 38 11.72 18.39 -2.02
CA ILE A 38 11.87 19.54 -2.93
C ILE A 38 12.87 19.20 -4.05
N ALA A 39 14.02 18.63 -3.72
CA ALA A 39 15.00 18.21 -4.72
C ALA A 39 14.43 17.18 -5.69
N SER A 40 13.71 16.18 -5.18
CA SER A 40 13.07 15.12 -5.99
C SER A 40 12.00 15.69 -6.90
N SER A 41 11.19 16.62 -6.43
CA SER A 41 10.15 17.26 -7.24
C SER A 41 10.74 18.16 -8.34
N ASN A 42 11.83 18.90 -8.03
CA ASN A 42 12.55 19.71 -9.02
C ASN A 42 13.21 18.85 -10.11
N ALA A 43 13.76 17.70 -9.74
CA ALA A 43 14.38 16.76 -10.67
C ALA A 43 13.35 15.96 -11.48
N GLY A 44 12.06 16.00 -11.13
CA GLY A 44 11.05 15.14 -11.72
C GLY A 44 11.34 13.65 -11.47
N SER A 45 11.89 13.33 -10.30
CA SER A 45 12.25 11.94 -9.94
C SER A 45 11.05 11.02 -10.13
N PHE A 46 11.30 9.79 -10.57
CA PHE A 46 10.28 8.74 -10.82
C PHE A 46 9.31 9.01 -11.99
N SER A 47 9.37 10.16 -12.67
CA SER A 47 8.42 10.51 -13.75
C SER A 47 8.60 9.70 -15.02
N ASN A 48 9.80 9.16 -15.28
CA ASN A 48 10.17 8.46 -16.53
C ASN A 48 10.53 6.99 -16.31
N LEU A 49 10.02 6.37 -15.25
CA LEU A 49 10.36 5.00 -14.91
C LEU A 49 9.65 3.94 -15.76
N ILE A 50 8.65 4.36 -16.54
CA ILE A 50 7.84 3.45 -17.35
C ILE A 50 8.10 3.74 -18.82
N PRO A 51 8.96 2.95 -19.48
CA PRO A 51 9.09 3.04 -20.93
C PRO A 51 7.76 2.62 -21.59
N ASP A 52 7.28 3.39 -22.53
CA ASP A 52 6.07 3.11 -23.32
C ASP A 52 6.10 1.76 -24.04
N SER A 53 7.30 1.18 -24.25
CA SER A 53 7.52 0.03 -25.11
C SER A 53 7.73 -1.31 -24.39
N ASP A 54 8.04 -1.35 -23.10
CA ASP A 54 8.44 -2.60 -22.45
C ASP A 54 7.51 -3.01 -21.30
N ARG A 55 6.36 -3.56 -21.69
CA ARG A 55 5.32 -4.03 -20.77
C ARG A 55 5.75 -5.21 -19.88
N MET A 56 6.91 -5.80 -20.12
CA MET A 56 7.36 -6.98 -19.36
C MET A 56 7.95 -6.60 -18.01
N TYR A 57 8.65 -5.49 -17.89
CA TYR A 57 9.22 -4.97 -16.64
C TYR A 57 8.27 -4.00 -15.90
N PHE A 58 7.18 -3.63 -16.56
CA PHE A 58 6.20 -2.67 -16.05
C PHE A 58 5.63 -3.05 -14.67
N SER A 59 5.26 -4.32 -14.48
CA SER A 59 4.66 -4.77 -13.21
C SER A 59 5.63 -4.70 -12.04
N ASP A 60 6.89 -5.06 -12.24
CA ASP A 60 7.88 -5.07 -11.17
C ASP A 60 8.33 -3.64 -10.82
N THR A 61 8.50 -2.78 -11.83
CA THR A 61 8.83 -1.36 -11.62
C THR A 61 7.72 -0.64 -10.89
N LEU A 62 6.45 -0.80 -11.30
CA LEU A 62 5.32 -0.20 -10.60
C LEU A 62 5.15 -0.75 -9.19
N PHE A 63 5.32 -2.04 -9.00
CA PHE A 63 5.27 -2.64 -7.69
C PHE A 63 6.32 -2.04 -6.75
N ASN A 64 7.54 -1.93 -7.23
CA ASN A 64 8.64 -1.33 -6.47
C ASN A 64 8.44 0.17 -6.24
N LEU A 65 7.91 0.89 -7.22
CA LEU A 65 7.58 2.31 -7.08
C LEU A 65 6.62 2.57 -5.91
N ARG A 66 5.65 1.70 -5.67
CA ARG A 66 4.71 1.83 -4.55
C ARG A 66 5.36 1.68 -3.18
N TYR A 67 6.51 1.01 -3.09
CA TYR A 67 7.28 0.95 -1.84
C TYR A 67 7.89 2.31 -1.48
N VAL A 68 8.25 3.12 -2.46
CA VAL A 68 8.76 4.47 -2.21
C VAL A 68 7.65 5.51 -2.12
N LEU A 69 6.57 5.37 -2.90
CA LEU A 69 5.47 6.33 -2.89
C LEU A 69 4.76 6.41 -1.53
N LYS A 70 4.49 5.27 -0.88
CA LYS A 70 3.81 5.29 0.43
C LYS A 70 4.57 6.08 1.50
N PRO A 71 5.85 5.80 1.80
CA PRO A 71 6.59 6.61 2.74
C PRO A 71 6.77 8.06 2.28
N THR A 72 6.85 8.32 0.97
CA THR A 72 6.87 9.69 0.42
C THR A 72 5.58 10.45 0.76
N PHE A 73 4.41 9.83 0.63
CA PHE A 73 3.13 10.43 1.00
C PHE A 73 3.05 10.71 2.50
N VAL A 74 3.51 9.77 3.34
CA VAL A 74 3.58 9.97 4.79
C VAL A 74 4.52 11.13 5.13
N ALA A 75 5.69 11.18 4.50
CA ALA A 75 6.65 12.27 4.70
C ALA A 75 6.05 13.62 4.32
N PHE A 76 5.40 13.71 3.17
CA PHE A 76 4.73 14.92 2.73
C PHE A 76 3.63 15.36 3.71
N ASP A 77 2.81 14.42 4.18
CA ASP A 77 1.74 14.73 5.13
C ASP A 77 2.28 15.22 6.49
N VAL A 78 3.32 14.57 7.01
CA VAL A 78 4.00 15.01 8.25
C VAL A 78 4.55 16.42 8.10
N LEU A 79 5.23 16.73 7.00
CA LEU A 79 5.79 18.05 6.75
C LEU A 79 4.70 19.12 6.61
N ARG A 80 3.58 18.80 5.99
CA ARG A 80 2.41 19.69 5.89
C ARG A 80 1.79 19.96 7.26
N GLN A 81 1.55 18.91 8.06
CA GLN A 81 0.97 19.03 9.40
C GLN A 81 1.88 19.80 10.36
N THR A 82 3.20 19.64 10.23
CA THR A 82 4.19 20.40 11.02
C THR A 82 4.45 21.82 10.49
N LYS A 83 3.77 22.20 9.39
CA LYS A 83 3.89 23.53 8.74
C LYS A 83 5.31 23.85 8.27
N LEU A 84 6.08 22.84 7.90
CA LEU A 84 7.43 23.00 7.36
C LEU A 84 7.44 23.21 5.84
N LEU A 85 6.30 23.06 5.17
CA LEU A 85 6.13 23.38 3.75
C LEU A 85 5.39 24.70 3.59
N SER A 86 5.83 25.50 2.63
CA SER A 86 5.03 26.60 2.10
C SER A 86 3.94 26.07 1.16
N LEU A 87 2.90 26.87 0.91
CA LEU A 87 1.82 26.50 -0.02
C LEU A 87 2.33 26.25 -1.45
N ASP A 88 3.40 26.93 -1.87
CA ASP A 88 3.98 26.72 -3.19
C ASP A 88 4.75 25.41 -3.27
N GLU A 89 5.47 25.02 -2.21
CA GLU A 89 6.14 23.74 -2.10
C GLU A 89 5.13 22.59 -2.04
N GLU A 90 4.05 22.73 -1.28
CA GLU A 90 2.96 21.73 -1.27
C GLU A 90 2.40 21.52 -2.67
N ARG A 91 2.09 22.59 -3.38
CA ARG A 91 1.57 22.55 -4.75
C ARG A 91 2.58 21.90 -5.71
N GLN A 92 3.86 22.25 -5.58
CA GLN A 92 4.93 21.69 -6.38
C GLN A 92 5.02 20.16 -6.19
N ILE A 93 5.03 19.70 -4.94
CA ILE A 93 5.13 18.27 -4.62
C ILE A 93 3.91 17.50 -5.14
N LEU A 94 2.70 18.03 -4.94
CA LEU A 94 1.47 17.41 -5.46
C LEU A 94 1.49 17.33 -7.00
N THR A 95 1.92 18.39 -7.67
CA THR A 95 2.04 18.45 -9.13
C THR A 95 3.05 17.42 -9.66
N TRP A 96 4.14 17.20 -8.94
CA TRP A 96 5.12 16.17 -9.28
C TRP A 96 4.56 14.75 -9.09
N LEU A 97 3.89 14.48 -7.96
CA LEU A 97 3.43 13.12 -7.61
C LEU A 97 2.19 12.68 -8.40
N GLU A 98 1.28 13.59 -8.75
CA GLU A 98 0.02 13.28 -9.40
C GLU A 98 0.16 12.44 -10.70
N PRO A 99 1.01 12.82 -11.67
CA PRO A 99 1.20 12.03 -12.88
C PRO A 99 1.80 10.65 -12.59
N ILE A 100 2.68 10.54 -11.59
CA ILE A 100 3.29 9.27 -11.18
C ILE A 100 2.23 8.33 -10.62
N VAL A 101 1.33 8.84 -9.77
CA VAL A 101 0.22 8.07 -9.23
C VAL A 101 -0.77 7.67 -10.33
N LYS A 102 -1.09 8.56 -11.26
CA LYS A 102 -1.96 8.26 -12.41
C LYS A 102 -1.39 7.16 -13.28
N GLN A 103 -0.08 7.16 -13.52
CA GLN A 103 0.59 6.06 -14.24
C GLN A 103 0.56 4.75 -13.44
N SER A 104 0.66 4.83 -12.10
CA SER A 104 0.60 3.66 -11.24
C SER A 104 -0.81 3.10 -11.04
N ASP A 105 -1.85 3.88 -11.34
CA ASP A 105 -3.24 3.41 -11.34
C ASP A 105 -3.48 2.54 -12.57
N MET A 106 -3.31 1.24 -12.41
CA MET A 106 -3.35 0.23 -13.47
C MET A 106 -4.74 -0.03 -14.06
N ARG A 107 -5.71 0.84 -13.84
CA ARG A 107 -6.99 0.78 -14.55
C ARG A 107 -6.82 1.27 -15.98
N GLY A 108 -7.35 0.53 -16.90
CA GLY A 108 -7.25 0.83 -18.32
C GLY A 108 -6.23 0.01 -19.07
N CYS A 109 -5.58 -0.94 -18.41
CA CYS A 109 -4.77 -1.93 -19.12
C CYS A 109 -5.65 -3.01 -19.77
N GLU A 110 -6.71 -2.65 -20.43
CA GLU A 110 -7.57 -3.61 -21.11
C GLU A 110 -6.74 -4.56 -21.99
N GLY A 111 -6.94 -5.84 -21.77
CA GLY A 111 -6.37 -6.90 -22.63
C GLY A 111 -5.00 -7.42 -22.24
N THR A 112 -4.41 -7.01 -21.10
CA THR A 112 -3.17 -7.61 -20.62
C THR A 112 -3.40 -8.43 -19.36
N TRP A 113 -2.85 -9.65 -19.29
CA TRP A 113 -2.91 -10.53 -18.11
C TRP A 113 -2.24 -9.95 -16.83
N ARG A 114 -1.65 -8.79 -16.94
CA ARG A 114 -0.92 -8.07 -15.87
C ARG A 114 -1.69 -6.92 -15.28
N CYS A 115 -2.80 -6.54 -15.88
CA CYS A 115 -3.76 -5.68 -15.21
C CYS A 115 -4.30 -6.46 -14.04
N ILE A 116 -4.18 -5.91 -12.85
CA ILE A 116 -4.76 -6.53 -11.67
C ILE A 116 -6.27 -6.44 -11.86
N PRO A 117 -6.94 -7.53 -12.26
CA PRO A 117 -8.39 -7.48 -12.41
C PRO A 117 -8.99 -7.24 -11.03
N ASP A 118 -10.06 -6.49 -10.98
CA ASP A 118 -10.97 -6.46 -9.83
C ASP A 118 -11.41 -7.87 -9.36
N GLU A 119 -11.05 -8.90 -10.13
CA GLU A 119 -11.36 -10.31 -9.90
C GLU A 119 -10.58 -10.95 -8.75
N HIS A 120 -9.43 -10.37 -8.34
CA HIS A 120 -8.59 -10.92 -7.28
C HIS A 120 -8.30 -9.90 -6.15
N PRO A 121 -9.34 -9.36 -5.52
CA PRO A 121 -9.18 -8.23 -4.59
C PRO A 121 -8.42 -8.59 -3.30
N ALA A 122 -8.31 -9.85 -2.93
CA ALA A 122 -7.55 -10.26 -1.74
C ALA A 122 -6.11 -10.71 -2.06
N GLU A 123 -5.63 -10.49 -3.26
CA GLU A 123 -4.22 -10.75 -3.60
C GLU A 123 -3.34 -9.59 -3.11
N HIS A 124 -2.16 -9.94 -2.58
CA HIS A 124 -1.25 -8.98 -1.95
C HIS A 124 -0.82 -7.83 -2.87
N TRP A 125 -0.67 -8.08 -4.18
CA TRP A 125 -0.35 -7.07 -5.18
C TRP A 125 -1.42 -5.98 -5.25
N THR A 126 -2.67 -6.42 -5.31
CA THR A 126 -3.83 -5.57 -5.41
C THR A 126 -4.02 -4.76 -4.12
N LEU A 127 -3.86 -5.39 -2.97
CA LEU A 127 -3.93 -4.71 -1.67
C LEU A 127 -2.84 -3.66 -1.52
N HIS A 128 -1.61 -3.97 -2.00
CA HIS A 128 -0.51 -3.02 -2.01
C HIS A 128 -0.84 -1.78 -2.84
N ASP A 129 -1.47 -1.97 -4.00
CA ASP A 129 -1.88 -0.93 -4.91
C ASP A 129 -2.91 0.00 -4.28
N TYR A 130 -4.02 -0.56 -3.83
CA TYR A 130 -5.10 0.24 -3.25
C TYR A 130 -4.74 0.92 -1.94
N THR A 131 -3.81 0.37 -1.17
CA THR A 131 -3.23 1.06 -0.02
C THR A 131 -2.50 2.33 -0.45
N THR A 132 -1.73 2.26 -1.54
CA THR A 132 -1.02 3.43 -2.09
C THR A 132 -2.00 4.47 -2.63
N LEU A 133 -3.03 4.03 -3.38
CA LEU A 133 -4.04 4.94 -3.93
C LEU A 133 -4.88 5.60 -2.83
N MET A 134 -5.28 4.84 -1.80
CA MET A 134 -6.05 5.39 -0.68
C MET A 134 -5.25 6.44 0.09
N LEU A 135 -3.97 6.17 0.34
CA LEU A 135 -3.09 7.14 1.00
C LEU A 135 -2.88 8.39 0.15
N TRP A 136 -2.74 8.22 -1.18
CA TRP A 136 -2.74 9.35 -2.10
C TRP A 136 -4.03 10.16 -2.02
N GLY A 137 -5.18 9.49 -1.93
CA GLY A 137 -6.48 10.16 -1.73
C GLY A 137 -6.48 11.09 -0.54
N VAL A 138 -5.90 10.65 0.59
CA VAL A 138 -5.78 11.47 1.81
C VAL A 138 -4.87 12.67 1.59
N VAL A 139 -3.67 12.47 1.07
CA VAL A 139 -2.67 13.55 0.98
C VAL A 139 -2.98 14.56 -0.13
N SER A 140 -3.63 14.13 -1.21
CA SER A 140 -4.06 15.00 -2.31
C SER A 140 -5.45 15.64 -2.10
N GLY A 141 -6.20 15.20 -1.09
CA GLY A 141 -7.60 15.59 -0.89
C GLY A 141 -8.55 15.03 -1.94
N SER A 142 -8.20 13.93 -2.59
CA SER A 142 -9.01 13.31 -3.63
C SER A 142 -9.95 12.25 -3.09
N ASP A 143 -11.23 12.58 -2.93
CA ASP A 143 -12.28 11.63 -2.55
C ASP A 143 -12.32 10.39 -3.45
N TYR A 144 -12.06 10.58 -4.73
CA TYR A 144 -12.04 9.52 -5.71
C TYR A 144 -11.04 8.41 -5.36
N TYR A 145 -9.77 8.75 -5.06
CA TYR A 145 -8.77 7.74 -4.70
C TYR A 145 -9.01 7.17 -3.32
N PHE A 146 -9.49 7.97 -2.38
CA PHE A 146 -9.85 7.50 -1.04
C PHE A 146 -10.98 6.47 -1.09
N GLN A 147 -12.10 6.80 -1.77
CA GLN A 147 -13.24 5.89 -1.93
C GLN A 147 -12.86 4.57 -2.58
N ARG A 148 -11.95 4.58 -3.53
CA ARG A 148 -11.44 3.36 -4.14
C ARG A 148 -10.76 2.43 -3.15
N GLY A 149 -9.98 2.97 -2.21
CA GLY A 149 -9.40 2.17 -1.13
C GLY A 149 -10.47 1.53 -0.25
N VAL A 150 -11.52 2.30 0.11
CA VAL A 150 -12.67 1.80 0.88
C VAL A 150 -13.43 0.70 0.14
N GLU A 151 -13.78 0.94 -1.13
CA GLU A 151 -14.45 -0.05 -1.97
C GLU A 151 -13.64 -1.34 -2.07
N PHE A 152 -12.33 -1.18 -2.23
CA PHE A 152 -11.44 -2.31 -2.37
C PHE A 152 -11.30 -3.11 -1.06
N TYR A 153 -11.26 -2.44 0.08
CA TYR A 153 -11.35 -3.09 1.39
C TYR A 153 -12.59 -4.00 1.48
N ILE A 154 -13.76 -3.46 1.12
CA ILE A 154 -15.03 -4.19 1.12
C ILE A 154 -15.01 -5.35 0.12
N LYS A 155 -14.48 -5.14 -1.09
CA LYS A 155 -14.33 -6.20 -2.10
C LYS A 155 -13.39 -7.31 -1.61
N SER A 156 -12.31 -6.95 -0.92
CA SER A 156 -11.37 -7.90 -0.33
C SER A 156 -12.06 -8.79 0.70
N LEU A 157 -12.78 -8.21 1.65
CA LEU A 157 -13.56 -8.97 2.64
C LEU A 157 -14.58 -9.91 1.97
N ARG A 158 -15.24 -9.44 0.90
CA ARG A 158 -16.22 -10.24 0.15
C ARG A 158 -15.60 -11.45 -0.53
N SER A 159 -14.35 -11.34 -0.98
CA SER A 159 -13.63 -12.39 -1.70
C SER A 159 -13.06 -13.48 -0.78
N LEU A 160 -12.93 -13.22 0.52
CA LEU A 160 -12.42 -14.19 1.48
C LEU A 160 -13.29 -15.45 1.51
N LYS A 161 -12.66 -16.59 1.70
CA LYS A 161 -13.30 -17.89 1.84
C LYS A 161 -13.83 -18.11 3.26
N HIS A 162 -14.39 -19.27 3.53
CA HIS A 162 -14.78 -19.67 4.88
C HIS A 162 -13.64 -19.42 5.89
N ARG A 163 -13.97 -18.98 7.11
CA ARG A 163 -13.00 -18.54 8.15
C ARG A 163 -12.12 -17.36 7.74
N ALA A 164 -12.59 -16.53 6.81
CA ALA A 164 -11.88 -15.37 6.30
C ALA A 164 -10.48 -15.67 5.70
N ILE A 165 -10.34 -16.84 5.10
CA ILE A 165 -9.09 -17.30 4.47
C ILE A 165 -8.96 -16.65 3.09
N THR A 166 -7.78 -16.10 2.78
CA THR A 166 -7.50 -15.59 1.43
C THR A 166 -7.47 -16.72 0.40
N PRO A 167 -7.99 -16.50 -0.83
CA PRO A 167 -7.85 -17.47 -1.91
C PRO A 167 -6.39 -17.88 -2.18
N GLU A 168 -5.44 -16.97 -2.01
CA GLU A 168 -4.00 -17.26 -2.16
C GLU A 168 -3.49 -18.25 -1.11
N TYR A 169 -4.02 -18.22 0.11
CA TYR A 169 -3.67 -19.18 1.15
C TYR A 169 -3.85 -20.63 0.67
N GLN A 170 -5.00 -20.91 0.06
CA GLN A 170 -5.30 -22.24 -0.45
C GLN A 170 -4.44 -22.65 -1.63
N LYS A 171 -4.10 -21.71 -2.52
CA LYS A 171 -3.29 -21.95 -3.72
C LYS A 171 -1.80 -22.16 -3.41
N LYS A 172 -1.25 -21.42 -2.44
CA LYS A 172 0.21 -21.32 -2.21
C LYS A 172 0.75 -22.30 -1.17
N LYS A 173 -0.08 -23.22 -0.62
CA LYS A 173 0.33 -24.28 0.33
C LYS A 173 1.29 -23.78 1.43
N GLU A 174 2.58 -24.08 1.32
CA GLU A 174 3.62 -23.71 2.30
C GLU A 174 3.76 -22.20 2.52
N ARG A 175 3.45 -21.38 1.51
CA ARG A 175 3.45 -19.92 1.61
C ARG A 175 2.10 -19.31 2.01
N GLY A 176 1.10 -20.19 2.25
CA GLY A 176 -0.27 -19.74 2.53
C GLY A 176 -0.37 -18.86 3.75
N LEU A 177 0.29 -19.25 4.85
CA LEU A 177 0.28 -18.48 6.10
C LEU A 177 0.90 -17.09 5.91
N ARG A 178 1.99 -16.99 5.15
CA ARG A 178 2.58 -15.71 4.78
C ARG A 178 1.58 -14.84 4.00
N LYS A 179 0.83 -15.42 3.06
CA LYS A 179 -0.17 -14.68 2.28
C LYS A 179 -1.35 -14.20 3.13
N GLN A 180 -1.76 -14.98 4.10
CA GLN A 180 -2.77 -14.57 5.08
C GLN A 180 -2.25 -13.41 5.95
N ASN A 181 -1.00 -13.46 6.40
CA ASN A 181 -0.38 -12.38 7.15
C ASN A 181 -0.27 -11.09 6.33
N GLU A 182 0.13 -11.18 5.05
CA GLU A 182 0.17 -10.05 4.13
C GLU A 182 -1.23 -9.42 3.96
N LEU A 183 -2.28 -10.25 3.78
CA LEU A 183 -3.66 -9.80 3.72
C LEU A 183 -4.06 -8.99 4.97
N VAL A 184 -3.86 -9.58 6.15
CA VAL A 184 -4.21 -8.94 7.43
C VAL A 184 -3.48 -7.61 7.57
N GLY A 185 -2.17 -7.58 7.26
CA GLY A 185 -1.37 -6.36 7.31
C GLY A 185 -1.92 -5.24 6.41
N TYR A 186 -2.23 -5.55 5.15
CA TYR A 186 -2.79 -4.54 4.24
C TYR A 186 -4.20 -4.09 4.61
N LEU A 187 -5.06 -4.99 5.06
CA LEU A 187 -6.39 -4.61 5.55
C LEU A 187 -6.29 -3.71 6.79
N THR A 188 -5.33 -3.99 7.68
CA THR A 188 -5.06 -3.12 8.83
C THR A 188 -4.61 -1.73 8.38
N ILE A 189 -3.67 -1.62 7.44
CA ILE A 189 -3.21 -0.32 6.92
C ILE A 189 -4.38 0.47 6.29
N LEU A 190 -5.22 -0.18 5.48
CA LEU A 190 -6.41 0.47 4.92
C LEU A 190 -7.38 0.95 6.00
N ALA A 191 -7.58 0.15 7.05
CA ALA A 191 -8.43 0.53 8.17
C ALA A 191 -7.84 1.70 8.98
N GLU A 192 -6.52 1.73 9.20
CA GLU A 192 -5.83 2.85 9.85
C GLU A 192 -5.95 4.15 9.05
N ILE A 193 -5.70 4.09 7.73
CA ILE A 193 -5.85 5.25 6.85
C ILE A 193 -7.29 5.80 6.95
N ALA A 194 -8.29 4.91 6.94
CA ALA A 194 -9.68 5.29 7.07
C ALA A 194 -10.00 5.88 8.44
N ALA A 195 -9.50 5.28 9.52
CA ALA A 195 -9.74 5.72 10.89
C ALA A 195 -9.24 7.15 11.15
N VAL A 196 -8.06 7.50 10.63
CA VAL A 196 -7.53 8.87 10.69
C VAL A 196 -8.44 9.87 9.98
N GLN A 197 -9.20 9.43 8.96
CA GLN A 197 -10.19 10.24 8.26
C GLN A 197 -11.60 10.18 8.86
N GLY A 198 -11.76 9.51 10.02
CA GLY A 198 -13.04 9.40 10.73
C GLY A 198 -13.96 8.27 10.24
N TYR A 199 -13.46 7.34 9.42
CA TYR A 199 -14.21 6.18 8.92
C TYR A 199 -13.80 4.90 9.63
N ASP A 200 -14.76 4.16 10.15
CA ASP A 200 -14.53 2.92 10.89
C ASP A 200 -14.60 1.69 9.98
N LEU A 201 -13.48 1.34 9.33
CA LEU A 201 -13.36 0.10 8.58
C LEU A 201 -13.06 -1.11 9.47
N TYR A 202 -12.60 -0.93 10.70
CA TYR A 202 -12.33 -2.03 11.63
C TYR A 202 -13.59 -2.84 11.96
N ASN A 203 -14.74 -2.19 12.05
CA ASN A 203 -16.01 -2.81 12.36
C ASN A 203 -16.83 -3.24 11.15
N VAL A 204 -16.29 -3.05 9.93
CA VAL A 204 -16.96 -3.50 8.71
C VAL A 204 -16.91 -5.03 8.60
N SER A 205 -18.09 -5.62 8.42
CA SER A 205 -18.25 -7.04 8.15
C SER A 205 -19.05 -7.29 6.87
N VAL A 206 -18.56 -8.20 6.02
CA VAL A 206 -19.20 -8.58 4.77
C VAL A 206 -19.43 -10.11 4.76
N ARG A 207 -20.69 -10.53 4.85
CA ARG A 207 -21.06 -11.95 4.91
C ARG A 207 -20.38 -12.70 6.06
N GLY A 208 -20.28 -12.07 7.22
CA GLY A 208 -19.61 -12.60 8.42
C GLY A 208 -18.07 -12.64 8.31
N ARG A 209 -17.48 -11.92 7.37
CA ARG A 209 -16.03 -11.78 7.22
C ARG A 209 -15.62 -10.35 7.52
N SER A 210 -14.64 -10.19 8.38
CA SER A 210 -14.09 -8.90 8.80
C SER A 210 -12.58 -8.99 8.90
N LEU A 211 -11.91 -7.87 9.15
CA LEU A 211 -10.50 -7.88 9.50
C LEU A 211 -10.23 -8.77 10.72
N TRP A 212 -11.11 -8.70 11.74
CA TRP A 212 -10.97 -9.47 12.96
C TRP A 212 -11.07 -10.98 12.72
N THR A 213 -12.03 -11.44 11.89
CA THR A 213 -12.13 -12.88 11.55
C THR A 213 -10.93 -13.37 10.74
N ALA A 214 -10.30 -12.49 9.95
CA ALA A 214 -9.07 -12.84 9.22
C ALA A 214 -7.85 -12.90 10.17
N PHE A 215 -7.81 -12.03 11.18
CA PHE A 215 -6.81 -12.02 12.23
C PHE A 215 -6.93 -13.25 13.14
N GLU A 216 -8.14 -13.57 13.61
CA GLU A 216 -8.42 -14.78 14.41
C GLU A 216 -7.97 -16.05 13.71
N PHE A 217 -8.25 -16.17 12.40
CA PHE A 217 -7.74 -17.29 11.63
C PHE A 217 -6.21 -17.35 11.61
N LEU A 218 -5.54 -16.19 11.43
CA LEU A 218 -4.08 -16.14 11.42
C LEU A 218 -3.50 -16.55 12.77
N GLN A 219 -4.08 -16.07 13.87
CA GLN A 219 -3.70 -16.45 15.22
C GLN A 219 -3.88 -17.93 15.47
N ASP A 220 -5.07 -18.49 15.17
CA ASP A 220 -5.34 -19.92 15.28
C ASP A 220 -4.33 -20.76 14.50
N ALA A 221 -3.97 -20.34 13.27
CA ALA A 221 -3.06 -21.07 12.42
C ALA A 221 -1.61 -21.05 12.92
N ILE A 222 -1.21 -19.99 13.66
CA ILE A 222 0.10 -19.89 14.31
C ILE A 222 0.12 -20.76 15.58
N GLU A 223 -0.90 -20.66 16.43
CA GLU A 223 -0.97 -21.37 17.70
C GLU A 223 -1.21 -22.88 17.51
N LYS A 224 -1.98 -23.25 16.47
CA LYS A 224 -2.37 -24.62 16.18
C LYS A 224 -2.07 -24.98 14.71
N PRO A 225 -0.84 -25.40 14.37
CA PRO A 225 -0.45 -25.69 12.98
C PRO A 225 -1.34 -26.72 12.26
N SER A 226 -2.09 -27.54 12.99
CA SER A 226 -3.11 -28.44 12.42
C SER A 226 -4.26 -27.71 11.74
N VAL A 227 -4.63 -26.53 12.23
CA VAL A 227 -5.65 -25.65 11.63
C VAL A 227 -5.19 -25.17 10.26
N ALA A 228 -3.92 -24.77 10.14
CA ALA A 228 -3.33 -24.38 8.87
C ALA A 228 -3.39 -25.51 7.84
N LYS A 229 -3.09 -26.74 8.24
CA LYS A 229 -3.11 -27.94 7.37
C LYS A 229 -4.54 -28.33 6.94
N SER A 230 -5.50 -28.31 7.87
CA SER A 230 -6.90 -28.70 7.59
C SER A 230 -7.63 -27.71 6.67
N SER A 231 -7.13 -26.50 6.55
CA SER A 231 -7.71 -25.43 5.71
C SER A 231 -7.28 -25.52 4.24
N VAL A 232 -6.35 -26.42 3.90
CA VAL A 232 -5.92 -26.69 2.52
C VAL A 232 -6.72 -27.89 2.02
N PRO A 233 -7.48 -27.78 0.90
CA PRO A 233 -8.17 -28.93 0.33
C PRO A 233 -7.16 -30.02 0.02
N ILE A 234 -7.41 -31.23 0.57
CA ILE A 234 -6.71 -32.44 0.14
C ILE A 234 -7.21 -32.73 -1.27
N LYS A 235 -6.32 -32.73 -2.25
CA LYS A 235 -6.62 -33.14 -3.61
C LYS A 235 -6.62 -34.66 -3.67
#